data_02e700bea97d43b0efecdd991e61a746
#
_entry.id   02e700bea97d43b0efecdd991e61a746
#
_cell.length_a   1.000
_cell.length_b   1.000
_cell.length_c   1.000
_cell.angle_alpha   90.00
_cell.angle_beta   90.00
_cell.angle_gamma   90.00
#
_symmetry.space_group_name_H-M   'P 1'
#
loop_
_entity.id
_entity.type
_entity.pdbx_description
1 polymer ?
#
loop_
_entity_poly.entity_id
_entity_poly.type
_entity_poly.pdbx_seq_one_letter_code
_entity_poly.pdbx_strand_id
1 'polypeptide(L)'
;MSLLDAGGLSLSGFCQPVRYDLSRFAARPDGMPREETWALAEALSGTIKTHVGYAVHKSESRGPASWATGDKVPVLQGDRQQVARAVAKTGRLPLKLDGISAEMRLPKDAARIFSALDGRRSLAEIGAGTGIDPVAFRTLWARLAPLSDWGLLHYSNLNRV
;
A
#
# COMPACT_ATOMS: atom_id res chain seq x y z
N MET A 1 -12.71 14.56 22.05
CA MET A 1 -13.10 14.95 20.67
C MET A 1 -11.82 15.09 19.86
N SER A 2 -11.65 14.36 18.77
CA SER A 2 -10.43 14.46 17.97
C SER A 2 -10.44 15.73 17.11
N LEU A 3 -9.26 16.22 16.72
CA LEU A 3 -9.12 17.37 15.80
C LEU A 3 -9.91 17.16 14.51
N LEU A 4 -9.90 15.94 13.98
CA LEU A 4 -10.66 15.57 12.78
C LEU A 4 -12.17 15.71 13.00
N ASP A 5 -12.67 15.29 14.18
CA ASP A 5 -14.09 15.40 14.51
C ASP A 5 -14.57 16.85 14.52
N ALA A 6 -13.76 17.74 15.07
CA ALA A 6 -14.06 19.19 15.10
C ALA A 6 -14.13 19.78 13.68
N GLY A 7 -13.34 19.24 12.74
CA GLY A 7 -13.34 19.63 11.33
C GLY A 7 -14.38 18.90 10.46
N GLY A 8 -15.25 18.07 11.03
CA GLY A 8 -16.20 17.26 10.25
C GLY A 8 -15.54 16.18 9.38
N LEU A 9 -14.33 15.78 9.74
CA LEU A 9 -13.52 14.79 9.02
C LEU A 9 -13.47 13.45 9.76
N SER A 10 -13.22 12.39 9.03
CA SER A 10 -12.88 11.07 9.57
C SER A 10 -11.58 10.56 8.95
N LEU A 11 -10.78 9.82 9.73
CA LEU A 11 -9.56 9.19 9.24
C LEU A 11 -9.92 8.00 8.35
N SER A 12 -9.57 8.08 7.08
CA SER A 12 -9.79 7.01 6.11
C SER A 12 -8.72 5.90 6.24
N GLY A 13 -7.48 6.28 6.52
CA GLY A 13 -6.36 5.36 6.71
C GLY A 13 -5.03 6.08 6.81
N PHE A 14 -3.98 5.34 7.16
CA PHE A 14 -2.62 5.87 7.20
C PHE A 14 -1.89 5.64 5.88
N CYS A 15 -0.93 6.51 5.55
CA CYS A 15 -0.07 6.37 4.37
C CYS A 15 0.87 5.16 4.48
N GLN A 16 1.18 4.73 5.69
CA GLN A 16 2.05 3.59 6.00
C GLN A 16 1.37 2.67 7.03
N PRO A 17 0.33 1.93 6.64
CA PRO A 17 -0.44 1.06 7.54
C PRO A 17 0.39 0.07 8.35
N VAL A 18 1.52 -0.42 7.81
CA VAL A 18 2.41 -1.36 8.50
C VAL A 18 2.92 -0.85 9.85
N ARG A 19 3.01 0.47 10.04
CA ARG A 19 3.39 1.06 11.34
C ARG A 19 2.36 0.78 12.44
N TYR A 20 1.08 0.65 12.03
CA TYR A 20 -0.08 0.47 12.90
C TYR A 20 -0.61 -0.97 12.87
N ASP A 21 0.20 -1.90 12.37
CA ASP A 21 -0.13 -3.31 12.34
C ASP A 21 0.15 -3.94 13.72
N LEU A 22 -0.92 -4.16 14.48
CA LEU A 22 -0.86 -4.77 15.80
C LEU A 22 -0.29 -6.19 15.76
N SER A 23 -0.47 -6.93 14.65
CA SER A 23 -0.02 -8.31 14.53
C SER A 23 1.49 -8.48 14.68
N ARG A 24 2.25 -7.40 14.52
CA ARG A 24 3.70 -7.36 14.77
C ARG A 24 4.09 -7.50 16.24
N PHE A 25 3.16 -7.23 17.15
CA PHE A 25 3.40 -7.18 18.59
C PHE A 25 2.54 -8.18 19.34
N ALA A 26 1.28 -8.33 18.97
CA ALA A 26 0.31 -9.16 19.66
C ALA A 26 -0.84 -9.59 18.71
N ALA A 27 -1.55 -10.63 19.09
CA ALA A 27 -2.81 -10.97 18.43
C ALA A 27 -3.85 -9.88 18.70
N ARG A 28 -4.62 -9.52 17.68
CA ARG A 28 -5.72 -8.58 17.83
C ARG A 28 -6.86 -9.25 18.62
N PRO A 29 -7.35 -8.64 19.71
CA PRO A 29 -8.53 -9.12 20.41
C PRO A 29 -9.77 -9.10 19.50
N ASP A 30 -10.63 -10.10 19.66
CA ASP A 30 -11.88 -10.16 18.91
C ASP A 30 -12.77 -8.94 19.22
N GLY A 31 -13.37 -8.38 18.18
CA GLY A 31 -14.25 -7.22 18.29
C GLY A 31 -13.57 -5.88 18.58
N MET A 32 -12.24 -5.81 18.70
CA MET A 32 -11.55 -4.55 18.92
C MET A 32 -11.78 -3.60 17.73
N PRO A 33 -12.24 -2.35 17.94
CA PRO A 33 -12.37 -1.35 16.90
C PRO A 33 -11.04 -1.06 16.21
N ARG A 34 -11.11 -0.64 14.94
CA ARG A 34 -9.93 -0.35 14.13
C ARG A 34 -9.06 0.75 14.75
N GLU A 35 -9.67 1.79 15.25
CA GLU A 35 -9.00 2.94 15.86
C GLU A 35 -8.27 2.54 17.14
N GLU A 36 -8.85 1.69 17.95
CA GLU A 36 -8.21 1.14 19.15
C GLU A 36 -7.05 0.21 18.80
N THR A 37 -7.19 -0.58 17.73
CA THR A 37 -6.11 -1.41 17.20
C THR A 37 -4.90 -0.55 16.81
N TRP A 38 -5.13 0.57 16.14
CA TRP A 38 -4.08 1.50 15.76
C TRP A 38 -3.41 2.18 16.96
N ALA A 39 -4.21 2.65 17.93
CA ALA A 39 -3.70 3.25 19.14
C ALA A 39 -2.85 2.28 19.96
N LEU A 40 -3.26 1.02 20.06
CA LEU A 40 -2.50 -0.02 20.75
C LEU A 40 -1.19 -0.33 20.02
N ALA A 41 -1.22 -0.46 18.69
CA ALA A 41 -0.02 -0.70 17.88
C ALA A 41 0.99 0.46 18.01
N GLU A 42 0.51 1.71 18.05
CA GLU A 42 1.32 2.90 18.28
C GLU A 42 1.98 2.86 19.68
N ALA A 43 1.19 2.59 20.71
CA ALA A 43 1.68 2.50 22.09
C ALA A 43 2.76 1.42 22.25
N LEU A 44 2.56 0.25 21.63
CA LEU A 44 3.52 -0.86 21.66
C LEU A 44 4.78 -0.57 20.82
N SER A 45 4.63 0.14 19.70
CA SER A 45 5.76 0.53 18.86
C SER A 45 6.68 1.53 19.56
N GLY A 46 6.14 2.54 20.24
CA GLY A 46 6.89 3.60 20.89
C GLY A 46 7.76 4.48 19.96
N THR A 47 7.73 4.24 18.66
CA THR A 47 8.62 4.88 17.67
C THR A 47 7.91 5.84 16.72
N ILE A 48 6.59 5.86 16.70
CA ILE A 48 5.81 6.69 15.79
C ILE A 48 5.80 8.13 16.31
N LYS A 49 6.55 9.02 15.66
CA LYS A 49 6.65 10.44 16.03
C LYS A 49 5.71 11.33 15.22
N THR A 50 5.31 10.89 14.05
CA THR A 50 4.47 11.65 13.12
C THR A 50 3.46 10.74 12.48
N HIS A 51 2.21 11.18 12.47
CA HIS A 51 1.10 10.49 11.82
C HIS A 51 0.84 11.16 10.46
N VAL A 52 0.89 10.37 9.40
CA VAL A 52 0.52 10.80 8.05
C VAL A 52 -0.62 9.91 7.57
N GLY A 53 -1.76 10.50 7.33
CA GLY A 53 -2.97 9.75 6.96
C GLY A 53 -3.86 10.51 5.99
N TYR A 54 -4.83 9.81 5.47
CA TYR A 54 -5.88 10.35 4.62
C TYR A 54 -7.13 10.61 5.45
N ALA A 55 -7.68 11.81 5.35
CA ALA A 55 -8.95 12.17 5.94
C ALA A 55 -9.97 12.48 4.84
N VAL A 56 -11.23 12.15 5.11
CA VAL A 56 -12.37 12.43 4.22
C VAL A 56 -13.47 13.11 5.03
N HIS A 57 -14.35 13.83 4.36
CA HIS A 57 -15.56 14.34 5.01
C HIS A 57 -16.38 13.20 5.58
N LYS A 58 -16.97 13.37 6.76
CA LYS A 58 -17.82 12.35 7.41
C LYS A 58 -19.02 11.94 6.56
N SER A 59 -19.49 12.83 5.69
CA SER A 59 -20.53 12.53 4.69
C SER A 59 -20.05 11.64 3.54
N GLU A 60 -18.73 11.48 3.38
CA GLU A 60 -18.11 10.68 2.31
C GLU A 60 -17.48 9.43 2.92
N SER A 61 -18.13 8.28 2.79
CA SER A 61 -17.55 7.00 3.25
C SER A 61 -16.61 6.39 2.21
N ARG A 62 -15.60 7.14 1.75
CA ARG A 62 -14.60 6.62 0.82
C ARG A 62 -13.42 6.04 1.58
N GLY A 63 -13.14 4.76 1.37
CA GLY A 63 -11.88 4.16 1.74
C GLY A 63 -10.73 4.63 0.84
N PRO A 64 -9.46 4.40 1.22
CA PRO A 64 -8.33 4.62 0.33
C PRO A 64 -8.52 3.88 -1.00
N ALA A 65 -8.03 4.48 -2.10
CA ALA A 65 -8.03 3.82 -3.38
C ALA A 65 -7.23 2.51 -3.29
N SER A 66 -7.76 1.44 -3.87
CA SER A 66 -7.16 0.11 -3.83
C SER A 66 -7.07 -0.49 -5.23
N TRP A 67 -6.35 -1.58 -5.34
CA TRP A 67 -6.18 -2.32 -6.59
C TRP A 67 -7.40 -3.16 -7.01
N ALA A 68 -8.47 -3.16 -6.21
CA ALA A 68 -9.64 -4.01 -6.45
C ALA A 68 -10.31 -3.79 -7.82
N THR A 69 -10.15 -2.59 -8.38
CA THR A 69 -10.64 -2.25 -9.73
C THR A 69 -9.46 -1.94 -10.65
N GLY A 70 -9.54 -2.39 -11.89
CA GLY A 70 -8.46 -2.24 -12.88
C GLY A 70 -8.26 -0.82 -13.41
N ASP A 71 -9.13 0.13 -13.06
CA ASP A 71 -9.12 1.52 -13.51
C ASP A 71 -8.12 2.41 -12.75
N LYS A 72 -7.62 1.96 -11.61
CA LYS A 72 -6.69 2.73 -10.79
C LYS A 72 -5.30 2.80 -11.40
N VAL A 73 -4.67 3.96 -11.27
CA VAL A 73 -3.29 4.20 -11.67
C VAL A 73 -2.37 3.91 -10.49
N PRO A 74 -1.53 2.88 -10.56
CA PRO A 74 -0.56 2.58 -9.51
C PRO A 74 0.63 3.54 -9.58
N VAL A 75 1.04 4.05 -8.44
CA VAL A 75 2.19 4.94 -8.28
C VAL A 75 3.18 4.30 -7.31
N LEU A 76 4.36 3.95 -7.81
CA LEU A 76 5.45 3.40 -6.99
C LEU A 76 6.30 4.55 -6.43
N GLN A 77 6.56 4.51 -5.14
CA GLN A 77 7.53 5.39 -4.51
C GLN A 77 8.97 4.90 -4.82
N GLY A 78 9.79 5.79 -5.36
CA GLY A 78 11.17 5.49 -5.72
C GLY A 78 11.39 5.10 -7.18
N ASP A 79 12.60 4.63 -7.47
CA ASP A 79 13.01 4.27 -8.85
C ASP A 79 12.50 2.87 -9.23
N ARG A 80 11.48 2.86 -10.09
CA ARG A 80 10.87 1.63 -10.62
C ARG A 80 11.87 0.72 -11.33
N GLN A 81 12.86 1.31 -12.01
CA GLN A 81 13.84 0.52 -12.77
C GLN A 81 14.86 -0.15 -11.84
N GLN A 82 15.21 0.51 -10.75
CA GLN A 82 16.06 -0.07 -9.72
C GLN A 82 15.36 -1.24 -9.04
N VAL A 83 14.08 -1.07 -8.67
CA VAL A 83 13.27 -2.13 -8.07
C VAL A 83 13.12 -3.31 -9.05
N ALA A 84 12.79 -3.03 -10.32
CA ALA A 84 12.65 -4.07 -11.34
C ALA A 84 13.95 -4.88 -11.51
N ARG A 85 15.11 -4.21 -11.59
CA ARG A 85 16.40 -4.88 -11.69
C ARG A 85 16.72 -5.74 -10.47
N ALA A 86 16.46 -5.24 -9.27
CA ALA A 86 16.66 -6.00 -8.03
C ALA A 86 15.82 -7.28 -8.01
N VAL A 87 14.53 -7.17 -8.34
CA VAL A 87 13.60 -8.31 -8.39
C VAL A 87 14.00 -9.29 -9.49
N ALA A 88 14.35 -8.81 -10.70
CA ALA A 88 14.81 -9.68 -11.79
C ALA A 88 16.05 -10.50 -11.41
N LYS A 89 16.98 -9.87 -10.68
CA LYS A 89 18.25 -10.50 -10.27
C LYS A 89 18.06 -11.52 -9.17
N THR A 90 17.32 -11.16 -8.10
CA THR A 90 17.32 -11.92 -6.84
C THR A 90 15.97 -12.57 -6.53
N GLY A 91 14.86 -12.11 -7.12
CA GLY A 91 13.51 -12.49 -6.71
C GLY A 91 13.15 -11.96 -5.31
N ARG A 92 13.88 -10.97 -4.80
CA ARG A 92 13.71 -10.44 -3.46
C ARG A 92 13.62 -8.93 -3.48
N LEU A 93 12.75 -8.39 -2.64
CA LEU A 93 12.61 -6.96 -2.42
C LEU A 93 12.73 -6.69 -0.92
N PRO A 94 13.85 -6.11 -0.47
CA PRO A 94 13.98 -5.71 0.92
C PRO A 94 13.09 -4.50 1.20
N LEU A 95 12.36 -4.56 2.29
CA LEU A 95 11.47 -3.50 2.77
C LEU A 95 12.02 -2.98 4.09
N LYS A 96 12.18 -1.66 4.19
CA LYS A 96 12.67 -1.01 5.41
C LYS A 96 11.89 0.26 5.67
N LEU A 97 11.42 0.43 6.88
CA LEU A 97 10.69 1.61 7.32
C LEU A 97 10.88 1.79 8.82
N ASP A 98 11.59 2.82 9.24
CA ASP A 98 11.71 3.26 10.65
C ASP A 98 11.88 2.13 11.67
N GLY A 99 12.91 1.32 11.48
CA GLY A 99 13.20 0.17 12.35
C GLY A 99 12.41 -1.11 12.02
N ILE A 100 11.43 -1.04 11.11
CA ILE A 100 10.73 -2.22 10.60
C ILE A 100 11.49 -2.72 9.38
N SER A 101 11.78 -4.03 9.35
CA SER A 101 12.42 -4.67 8.21
C SER A 101 11.69 -5.94 7.84
N ALA A 102 11.49 -6.15 6.54
CA ALA A 102 10.95 -7.38 5.98
C ALA A 102 11.60 -7.67 4.62
N GLU A 103 11.39 -8.86 4.12
CA GLU A 103 11.78 -9.25 2.77
C GLU A 103 10.57 -9.83 2.05
N MET A 104 10.22 -9.24 0.93
CA MET A 104 9.18 -9.78 0.06
C MET A 104 9.83 -10.65 -1.02
N ARG A 105 9.40 -11.91 -1.11
CA ARG A 105 9.81 -12.83 -2.18
C ARG A 105 8.84 -12.77 -3.34
N LEU A 106 9.36 -12.48 -4.51
CA LEU A 106 8.60 -12.28 -5.72
C LEU A 106 9.15 -13.15 -6.85
N PRO A 107 8.28 -13.68 -7.73
CA PRO A 107 8.73 -14.26 -8.99
C PRO A 107 9.47 -13.22 -9.83
N LYS A 108 10.49 -13.63 -10.57
CA LYS A 108 11.28 -12.72 -11.42
C LYS A 108 10.43 -11.97 -12.45
N ASP A 109 9.34 -12.57 -12.91
CA ASP A 109 8.37 -11.94 -13.83
C ASP A 109 7.70 -10.68 -13.23
N ALA A 110 7.65 -10.53 -11.90
CA ALA A 110 7.17 -9.32 -11.26
C ALA A 110 8.02 -8.08 -11.66
N ALA A 111 9.26 -8.27 -12.08
CA ALA A 111 10.10 -7.19 -12.59
C ALA A 111 9.49 -6.47 -13.80
N ARG A 112 8.76 -7.20 -14.67
CA ARG A 112 8.03 -6.60 -15.80
C ARG A 112 6.96 -5.62 -15.32
N ILE A 113 6.25 -6.00 -14.26
CA ILE A 113 5.22 -5.15 -13.63
C ILE A 113 5.88 -3.89 -13.08
N PHE A 114 6.95 -4.01 -12.28
CA PHE A 114 7.64 -2.85 -11.74
C PHE A 114 8.14 -1.89 -12.82
N SER A 115 8.74 -2.41 -13.90
CA SER A 115 9.19 -1.60 -15.03
C SER A 115 8.05 -0.82 -15.70
N ALA A 116 6.83 -1.36 -15.65
CA ALA A 116 5.66 -0.77 -16.28
C ALA A 116 4.94 0.28 -15.38
N LEU A 117 5.30 0.41 -14.10
CA LEU A 117 4.70 1.35 -13.15
C LEU A 117 5.17 2.79 -13.43
N ASP A 118 4.56 3.46 -14.39
CA ASP A 118 4.93 4.82 -14.81
C ASP A 118 4.12 5.92 -14.09
N GLY A 119 3.17 5.54 -13.22
CA GLY A 119 2.27 6.48 -12.55
C GLY A 119 1.27 7.15 -13.50
N ARG A 120 1.06 6.60 -14.69
CA ARG A 120 0.18 7.15 -15.74
C ARG A 120 -0.84 6.15 -16.24
N ARG A 121 -0.44 4.91 -16.43
CA ARG A 121 -1.28 3.84 -16.94
C ARG A 121 -2.06 3.18 -15.80
N SER A 122 -3.30 2.84 -16.09
CA SER A 122 -4.13 2.03 -15.20
C SER A 122 -3.59 0.61 -15.06
N LEU A 123 -4.04 -0.10 -14.04
CA LEU A 123 -3.71 -1.52 -13.85
C LEU A 123 -4.10 -2.38 -15.05
N ALA A 124 -5.25 -2.11 -15.67
CA ALA A 124 -5.71 -2.81 -16.85
C ALA A 124 -4.76 -2.61 -18.04
N GLU A 125 -4.33 -1.36 -18.28
CA GLU A 125 -3.38 -1.03 -19.36
C GLU A 125 -1.99 -1.62 -19.10
N ILE A 126 -1.53 -1.63 -17.85
CA ILE A 126 -0.27 -2.29 -17.48
C ILE A 126 -0.37 -3.79 -17.73
N GLY A 127 -1.48 -4.42 -17.29
CA GLY A 127 -1.72 -5.84 -17.51
C GLY A 127 -1.66 -6.21 -19.00
N ALA A 128 -2.35 -5.45 -19.83
CA ALA A 128 -2.34 -5.65 -21.28
C ALA A 128 -0.95 -5.45 -21.91
N GLY A 129 -0.17 -4.48 -21.39
CA GLY A 129 1.13 -4.12 -21.95
C GLY A 129 2.31 -4.97 -21.50
N THR A 130 2.17 -5.78 -20.44
CA THR A 130 3.29 -6.60 -19.90
C THR A 130 3.51 -7.91 -20.64
N GLY A 131 2.54 -8.37 -21.47
CA GLY A 131 2.59 -9.68 -22.09
C GLY A 131 2.49 -10.85 -21.11
N ILE A 132 2.03 -10.59 -19.88
CA ILE A 132 1.76 -11.61 -18.87
C ILE A 132 0.31 -12.06 -19.04
N ASP A 133 0.07 -13.38 -18.95
CA ASP A 133 -1.30 -13.90 -18.94
C ASP A 133 -2.17 -13.17 -17.89
N PRO A 134 -3.44 -12.81 -18.20
CA PRO A 134 -4.28 -12.02 -17.30
C PRO A 134 -4.50 -12.64 -15.92
N VAL A 135 -4.58 -13.96 -15.82
CA VAL A 135 -4.74 -14.67 -14.53
C VAL A 135 -3.43 -14.61 -13.74
N ALA A 136 -2.32 -14.87 -14.42
CA ALA A 136 -0.98 -14.75 -13.83
C ALA A 136 -0.69 -13.31 -13.40
N PHE A 137 -1.05 -12.31 -14.18
CA PHE A 137 -0.91 -10.89 -13.82
C PHE A 137 -1.68 -10.56 -12.55
N ARG A 138 -2.94 -10.96 -12.46
CA ARG A 138 -3.77 -10.73 -11.26
C ARG A 138 -3.17 -11.40 -10.03
N THR A 139 -2.67 -12.62 -10.16
CA THR A 139 -2.02 -13.35 -9.08
C THR A 139 -0.72 -12.67 -8.62
N LEU A 140 0.09 -12.20 -9.58
CA LEU A 140 1.30 -11.44 -9.28
C LEU A 140 0.97 -10.11 -8.61
N TRP A 141 -0.05 -9.40 -9.12
CA TRP A 141 -0.46 -8.12 -8.54
C TRP A 141 -0.94 -8.28 -7.10
N ALA A 142 -1.70 -9.32 -6.79
CA ALA A 142 -2.13 -9.62 -5.42
C ALA A 142 -0.93 -9.78 -4.45
N ARG A 143 0.20 -10.30 -4.95
CA ARG A 143 1.45 -10.38 -4.17
C ARG A 143 2.15 -9.04 -3.99
N LEU A 144 1.92 -8.07 -4.87
CA LEU A 144 2.48 -6.72 -4.79
C LEU A 144 1.60 -5.79 -3.94
N ALA A 145 0.31 -6.10 -3.79
CA ALA A 145 -0.64 -5.28 -3.05
C ALA A 145 -0.18 -4.90 -1.64
N PRO A 146 0.48 -5.77 -0.85
CA PRO A 146 1.00 -5.43 0.47
C PRO A 146 2.05 -4.31 0.47
N LEU A 147 2.63 -3.93 -0.67
CA LEU A 147 3.51 -2.75 -0.76
C LEU A 147 2.79 -1.45 -0.40
N SER A 148 1.45 -1.44 -0.50
CA SER A 148 0.64 -0.30 -0.04
C SER A 148 0.72 -0.11 1.47
N ASP A 149 0.81 -1.20 2.23
CA ASP A 149 0.94 -1.13 3.69
C ASP A 149 2.27 -0.51 4.11
N TRP A 150 3.30 -0.65 3.25
CA TRP A 150 4.61 -0.03 3.43
C TRP A 150 4.69 1.41 2.91
N GLY A 151 3.62 1.94 2.31
CA GLY A 151 3.63 3.25 1.68
C GLY A 151 4.50 3.32 0.42
N LEU A 152 4.83 2.17 -0.18
CA LEU A 152 5.63 2.09 -1.39
C LEU A 152 4.80 2.06 -2.67
N LEU A 153 3.56 1.63 -2.57
CA LEU A 153 2.61 1.57 -3.68
C LEU A 153 1.33 2.30 -3.31
N HIS A 154 0.99 3.30 -4.08
CA HIS A 154 -0.25 4.07 -3.94
C HIS A 154 -1.11 3.92 -5.18
N TYR A 155 -2.39 4.28 -5.06
CA TYR A 155 -3.33 4.22 -6.17
C TYR A 155 -4.00 5.58 -6.35
N SER A 156 -4.08 6.04 -7.59
CA SER A 156 -4.76 7.28 -7.94
C SER A 156 -6.06 7.00 -8.68
N ASN A 157 -7.06 7.83 -8.39
CA ASN A 157 -8.32 7.90 -9.14
C ASN A 157 -8.28 8.96 -10.25
N LEU A 158 -7.15 9.65 -10.42
CA LEU A 158 -7.05 10.68 -11.44
C LEU A 158 -7.27 10.05 -12.80
N ASN A 159 -8.47 10.26 -13.34
CA ASN A 159 -8.70 10.08 -14.74
C ASN A 159 -7.75 11.04 -15.46
N ARG A 160 -7.05 10.53 -16.45
CA ARG A 160 -6.23 11.36 -17.33
C ARG A 160 -7.10 12.46 -17.92
N VAL A 161 -6.68 13.69 -17.73
CA VAL A 161 -7.06 14.78 -18.62
C VAL A 161 -6.22 14.68 -19.88
#